data_821f15b2fc6013fe3142a2818b06f877
#
_entry.id   821f15b2fc6013fe3142a2818b06f877
#
_cell.length_a   1.000
_cell.length_b   1.000
_cell.length_c   1.000
_cell.angle_alpha   90.00
_cell.angle_beta   90.00
_cell.angle_gamma   90.00
#
_symmetry.space_group_name_H-M   'P 1'
#
loop_
_entity.id
_entity.type
_entity.pdbx_description
1 polymer ?
#
loop_
_entity_poly.entity_id
_entity_poly.type
_entity_poly.pdbx_seq_one_letter_code
_entity_poly.pdbx_strand_id
1 'polypeptide(L)'
;MKSLLTYLFLLISYIGLCQQPSKNYDYFVQYNGAQFTKKVKIEQLTNHPLLNKLQIENVDFDTNEFTALFDLEKNASIVGNFTDSIAYYQATIPIRNKEKLKAFFTKRNEKKALSDSITKFEIQDFGTYAMLNSSDQKFTIAWNDSYLVFFE
;
A
#
# COMPACT_ATOMS: atom_id res chain seq x y z
N MET A 1 18.49 44.51 -11.59
CA MET A 1 17.42 43.95 -10.73
C MET A 1 16.22 43.36 -11.48
N LYS A 2 15.72 43.99 -12.54
CA LYS A 2 14.57 43.45 -13.30
C LYS A 2 14.84 42.12 -14.00
N SER A 3 16.05 41.90 -14.53
CA SER A 3 16.44 40.62 -15.15
C SER A 3 16.52 39.42 -14.19
N LEU A 4 16.95 39.66 -12.98
CA LEU A 4 17.06 38.61 -11.95
C LEU A 4 15.69 38.06 -11.55
N LEU A 5 14.71 38.93 -11.44
CA LEU A 5 13.31 38.59 -11.14
C LEU A 5 12.66 37.74 -12.26
N THR A 6 12.99 38.04 -13.50
CA THR A 6 12.50 37.30 -14.68
C THR A 6 13.06 35.88 -14.72
N TYR A 7 14.36 35.71 -14.40
CA TYR A 7 14.97 34.37 -14.30
C TYR A 7 14.42 33.55 -13.14
N LEU A 8 14.13 34.19 -12.01
CA LEU A 8 13.51 33.54 -10.86
C LEU A 8 12.09 33.04 -11.18
N PHE A 9 11.30 33.83 -11.90
CA PHE A 9 9.95 33.45 -12.38
C PHE A 9 9.99 32.28 -13.38
N LEU A 10 10.96 32.28 -14.30
CA LEU A 10 11.19 31.19 -15.24
C LEU A 10 11.59 29.90 -14.54
N LEU A 11 12.43 29.97 -13.51
CA LEU A 11 12.85 28.80 -12.71
C LEU A 11 11.70 28.20 -11.91
N ILE A 12 10.84 29.03 -11.32
CA ILE A 12 9.64 28.59 -10.58
C ILE A 12 8.63 27.93 -11.54
N SER A 13 8.47 28.44 -12.77
CA SER A 13 7.61 27.84 -13.78
C SER A 13 8.10 26.45 -14.22
N TYR A 14 9.40 26.25 -14.29
CA TYR A 14 9.99 24.95 -14.65
C TYR A 14 9.80 23.89 -13.55
N ILE A 15 9.84 24.28 -12.28
CA ILE A 15 9.62 23.36 -11.15
C ILE A 15 8.15 22.94 -11.08
N GLY A 16 7.23 23.83 -11.42
CA GLY A 16 5.78 23.53 -11.46
C GLY A 16 5.37 22.54 -12.55
N LEU A 17 6.12 22.46 -13.65
CA LEU A 17 5.83 21.54 -14.77
C LEU A 17 6.34 20.10 -14.54
N CYS A 18 7.21 19.89 -13.53
CA CYS A 18 7.79 18.59 -13.24
C CYS A 18 6.90 17.67 -12.37
N GLN A 19 5.72 18.15 -11.97
CA GLN A 19 4.74 17.40 -11.18
C GLN A 19 3.47 17.04 -12.00
N GLN A 20 3.60 16.84 -13.28
CA GLN A 20 2.50 16.21 -13.99
C GLN A 20 2.45 14.75 -13.55
N PRO A 21 1.36 14.28 -12.90
CA PRO A 21 1.14 12.87 -12.74
C PRO A 21 1.23 12.22 -14.12
N SER A 22 1.91 11.10 -14.23
CA SER A 22 2.02 10.38 -15.51
C SER A 22 0.59 10.23 -16.06
N LYS A 23 0.40 10.50 -17.35
CA LYS A 23 -0.92 10.60 -18.03
C LYS A 23 -1.76 9.30 -18.01
N ASN A 24 -1.41 8.34 -17.18
CA ASN A 24 -1.92 6.97 -17.21
C ASN A 24 -2.87 6.63 -16.05
N TYR A 25 -3.33 7.61 -15.27
CA TYR A 25 -4.34 7.34 -14.24
C TYR A 25 -5.66 8.05 -14.57
N ASP A 26 -6.77 7.36 -14.39
CA ASP A 26 -8.09 7.96 -14.39
C ASP A 26 -8.45 8.55 -13.03
N TYR A 27 -7.84 8.00 -11.96
CA TYR A 27 -8.04 8.50 -10.61
C TYR A 27 -6.79 8.36 -9.74
N PHE A 28 -6.68 9.26 -8.77
CA PHE A 28 -5.69 9.26 -7.72
C PHE A 28 -6.37 9.59 -6.40
N VAL A 29 -6.19 8.73 -5.41
CA VAL A 29 -6.66 8.93 -4.03
C VAL A 29 -5.47 8.91 -3.09
N GLN A 30 -5.36 9.90 -2.22
CA GLN A 30 -4.31 9.95 -1.21
C GLN A 30 -4.90 9.98 0.19
N TYR A 31 -4.42 9.07 1.02
CA TYR A 31 -4.62 9.08 2.46
C TYR A 31 -3.52 9.89 3.13
N ASN A 32 -3.88 10.90 3.92
CA ASN A 32 -2.93 11.68 4.70
C ASN A 32 -2.84 11.13 6.14
N GLY A 33 -1.83 10.30 6.38
CA GLY A 33 -1.66 9.60 7.65
C GLY A 33 -1.49 10.54 8.84
N ALA A 34 -0.68 11.57 8.71
CA ALA A 34 -0.41 12.52 9.79
C ALA A 34 -1.66 13.33 10.22
N GLN A 35 -2.58 13.60 9.29
CA GLN A 35 -3.85 14.25 9.63
C GLN A 35 -4.86 13.27 10.21
N PHE A 36 -4.90 12.05 9.70
CA PHE A 36 -5.82 11.03 10.17
C PHE A 36 -5.53 10.64 11.63
N THR A 37 -4.28 10.33 11.96
CA THR A 37 -3.86 9.89 13.30
C THR A 37 -4.05 10.97 14.38
N LYS A 38 -4.09 12.25 14.00
CA LYS A 38 -4.48 13.34 14.90
C LYS A 38 -5.96 13.34 15.26
N LYS A 39 -6.82 12.81 14.39
CA LYS A 39 -8.28 12.83 14.55
C LYS A 39 -8.87 11.50 15.02
N VAL A 40 -8.21 10.41 14.68
CA VAL A 40 -8.69 9.04 14.93
C VAL A 40 -7.62 8.26 15.69
N LYS A 41 -7.99 7.73 16.85
CA LYS A 41 -7.14 6.79 17.58
C LYS A 41 -7.27 5.41 16.92
N ILE A 42 -6.15 4.86 16.48
CA ILE A 42 -6.12 3.56 15.75
C ILE A 42 -6.73 2.44 16.60
N GLU A 43 -6.47 2.44 17.91
CA GLU A 43 -7.05 1.46 18.85
C GLU A 43 -8.59 1.50 18.88
N GLN A 44 -9.19 2.68 18.69
CA GLN A 44 -10.64 2.80 18.59
C GLN A 44 -11.17 2.22 17.28
N LEU A 45 -10.40 2.36 16.20
CA LEU A 45 -10.75 1.79 14.91
C LEU A 45 -10.66 0.26 14.94
N THR A 46 -9.53 -0.29 15.41
CA THR A 46 -9.30 -1.75 15.46
C THR A 46 -10.26 -2.47 16.39
N ASN A 47 -10.72 -1.80 17.46
CA ASN A 47 -11.72 -2.34 18.40
C ASN A 47 -13.17 -2.03 18.00
N HIS A 48 -13.40 -1.46 16.81
CA HIS A 48 -14.76 -1.13 16.38
C HIS A 48 -15.58 -2.40 16.13
N PRO A 49 -16.84 -2.49 16.61
CA PRO A 49 -17.67 -3.71 16.50
C PRO A 49 -17.82 -4.25 15.07
N LEU A 50 -17.83 -3.38 14.04
CA LEU A 50 -17.88 -3.79 12.64
C LEU A 50 -16.62 -4.52 12.20
N LEU A 51 -15.43 -4.07 12.63
CA LEU A 51 -14.17 -4.75 12.31
C LEU A 51 -14.05 -6.07 13.06
N ASN A 52 -14.48 -6.12 14.32
CA ASN A 52 -14.57 -7.37 15.07
C ASN A 52 -15.49 -8.39 14.39
N LYS A 53 -16.60 -7.95 13.79
CA LYS A 53 -17.49 -8.82 13.03
C LYS A 53 -16.84 -9.38 11.77
N LEU A 54 -16.08 -8.55 11.04
CA LEU A 54 -15.30 -8.99 9.88
C LEU A 54 -14.17 -9.97 10.26
N GLN A 55 -13.61 -9.85 11.48
CA GLN A 55 -12.63 -10.81 12.00
C GLN A 55 -13.24 -12.17 12.30
N ILE A 56 -14.47 -12.22 12.83
CA ILE A 56 -15.16 -13.47 13.18
C ILE A 56 -15.43 -14.33 11.93
N GLU A 57 -15.67 -13.72 10.80
CA GLU A 57 -15.88 -14.41 9.52
C GLU A 57 -14.56 -14.94 8.91
N ASN A 58 -13.41 -14.37 9.32
CA ASN A 58 -12.06 -14.78 8.90
C ASN A 58 -11.24 -15.19 10.14
N VAL A 59 -11.50 -16.35 10.67
CA VAL A 59 -11.05 -16.90 11.98
C VAL A 59 -9.55 -16.78 12.29
N ASP A 60 -8.70 -16.44 11.33
CA ASP A 60 -7.24 -16.39 11.47
C ASP A 60 -6.61 -15.00 11.28
N PHE A 61 -7.42 -13.94 11.27
CA PHE A 61 -6.93 -12.59 11.01
C PHE A 61 -6.86 -11.74 12.28
N ASP A 62 -5.65 -11.60 12.84
CA ASP A 62 -5.39 -10.64 13.92
C ASP A 62 -5.21 -9.23 13.35
N THR A 63 -6.23 -8.39 13.50
CA THR A 63 -6.20 -7.00 13.01
C THR A 63 -5.09 -6.18 13.66
N ASN A 64 -4.76 -6.42 14.92
CA ASN A 64 -3.70 -5.69 15.61
C ASN A 64 -2.33 -6.10 15.06
N GLU A 65 -2.09 -7.40 14.85
CA GLU A 65 -0.87 -7.90 14.19
C GLU A 65 -0.73 -7.29 12.79
N PHE A 66 -1.82 -7.26 12.02
CA PHE A 66 -1.82 -6.71 10.67
C PHE A 66 -1.59 -5.20 10.64
N THR A 67 -2.31 -4.42 11.44
CA THR A 67 -2.17 -2.95 11.45
C THR A 67 -0.80 -2.51 11.96
N ALA A 68 -0.17 -3.28 12.85
CA ALA A 68 1.19 -3.01 13.34
C ALA A 68 2.28 -3.11 12.25
N LEU A 69 1.99 -3.74 11.10
CA LEU A 69 2.91 -3.83 9.97
C LEU A 69 3.04 -2.50 9.21
N PHE A 70 2.00 -1.64 9.27
CA PHE A 70 1.90 -0.42 8.47
C PHE A 70 2.26 0.82 9.28
N ASP A 71 2.85 1.81 8.58
CA ASP A 71 3.11 3.13 9.14
C ASP A 71 1.95 4.06 8.80
N LEU A 72 0.92 4.03 9.66
CA LEU A 72 -0.32 4.77 9.45
C LEU A 72 -0.17 6.30 9.61
N GLU A 73 1.00 6.79 10.04
CA GLU A 73 1.31 8.23 10.11
C GLU A 73 1.80 8.77 8.77
N LYS A 74 2.25 7.90 7.87
CA LYS A 74 2.68 8.28 6.52
C LYS A 74 1.52 8.25 5.53
N ASN A 75 1.75 8.89 4.38
CA ASN A 75 0.76 8.94 3.31
C ASN A 75 0.72 7.62 2.55
N ALA A 76 -0.48 7.10 2.32
CA ALA A 76 -0.74 6.03 1.37
C ALA A 76 -1.45 6.59 0.14
N SER A 77 -1.34 5.90 -0.99
CA SER A 77 -2.01 6.32 -2.23
C SER A 77 -2.60 5.13 -2.97
N ILE A 78 -3.66 5.42 -3.72
CA ILE A 78 -4.30 4.50 -4.64
C ILE A 78 -4.39 5.21 -5.99
N VAL A 79 -3.98 4.52 -7.03
CA VAL A 79 -4.11 4.94 -8.42
C VAL A 79 -4.75 3.84 -9.23
N GLY A 80 -5.41 4.20 -10.31
CA GLY A 80 -5.94 3.21 -11.21
C GLY A 80 -6.40 3.80 -12.53
N ASN A 81 -6.67 2.91 -13.46
CA ASN A 81 -7.15 3.23 -14.79
C ASN A 81 -8.27 2.26 -15.15
N PHE A 82 -9.41 2.81 -15.61
CA PHE A 82 -10.58 2.05 -16.04
C PHE A 82 -10.86 2.19 -17.52
N THR A 83 -10.18 3.13 -18.20
CA THR A 83 -10.44 3.51 -19.59
C THR A 83 -9.51 2.82 -20.58
N ASP A 84 -8.37 2.29 -20.10
CA ASP A 84 -7.48 1.50 -20.95
C ASP A 84 -8.06 0.11 -21.22
N SER A 85 -7.53 -0.53 -22.25
CA SER A 85 -7.90 -1.91 -22.63
C SER A 85 -7.65 -2.94 -21.52
N ILE A 86 -6.74 -2.63 -20.60
CA ILE A 86 -6.46 -3.39 -19.38
C ILE A 86 -6.65 -2.43 -18.21
N ALA A 87 -7.75 -2.57 -17.50
CA ALA A 87 -7.99 -1.84 -16.27
C ALA A 87 -6.98 -2.31 -15.21
N TYR A 88 -6.44 -1.39 -14.41
CA TYR A 88 -5.57 -1.73 -13.30
C TYR A 88 -5.84 -0.88 -12.06
N TYR A 89 -5.42 -1.42 -10.95
CA TYR A 89 -5.48 -0.79 -9.65
C TYR A 89 -4.15 -1.01 -8.92
N GLN A 90 -3.59 0.08 -8.38
CA GLN A 90 -2.36 0.04 -7.61
C GLN A 90 -2.55 0.78 -6.29
N ALA A 91 -2.24 0.12 -5.17
CA ALA A 91 -2.15 0.77 -3.87
C ALA A 91 -0.69 0.80 -3.40
N THR A 92 -0.24 1.95 -2.91
CA THR A 92 1.07 2.13 -2.28
C THR A 92 0.87 2.46 -0.82
N ILE A 93 1.34 1.59 0.07
CA ILE A 93 1.07 1.65 1.50
C ILE A 93 2.41 1.67 2.25
N PRO A 94 2.66 2.65 3.13
CA PRO A 94 3.85 2.67 3.97
C PRO A 94 3.89 1.51 4.94
N ILE A 95 5.03 0.84 5.06
CA ILE A 95 5.25 -0.23 6.02
C ILE A 95 6.35 0.13 7.02
N ARG A 96 6.37 -0.54 8.15
CA ARG A 96 7.36 -0.31 9.22
C ARG A 96 8.60 -1.16 9.08
N ASN A 97 8.47 -2.37 8.54
CA ASN A 97 9.58 -3.32 8.48
C ASN A 97 9.33 -4.42 7.45
N LYS A 98 10.26 -4.59 6.52
CA LYS A 98 10.23 -5.61 5.45
C LYS A 98 10.14 -7.03 6.00
N GLU A 99 10.98 -7.35 6.98
CA GLU A 99 11.09 -8.73 7.50
C GLU A 99 9.85 -9.15 8.31
N LYS A 100 9.26 -8.21 9.07
CA LYS A 100 8.00 -8.49 9.77
C LYS A 100 6.86 -8.77 8.80
N LEU A 101 6.79 -8.02 7.70
CA LEU A 101 5.79 -8.24 6.67
C LEU A 101 6.00 -9.59 5.96
N LYS A 102 7.24 -9.94 5.66
CA LYS A 102 7.61 -11.25 5.10
C LYS A 102 7.21 -12.39 6.05
N ALA A 103 7.54 -12.28 7.33
CA ALA A 103 7.19 -13.27 8.35
C ALA A 103 5.66 -13.44 8.47
N PHE A 104 4.90 -12.34 8.42
CA PHE A 104 3.44 -12.37 8.43
C PHE A 104 2.88 -13.18 7.25
N PHE A 105 3.32 -12.92 6.02
CA PHE A 105 2.87 -13.68 4.85
C PHE A 105 3.31 -15.14 4.88
N THR A 106 4.53 -15.43 5.35
CA THR A 106 5.03 -16.82 5.49
C THR A 106 4.17 -17.61 6.48
N LYS A 107 3.91 -17.06 7.67
CA LYS A 107 3.05 -17.67 8.68
C LYS A 107 1.64 -17.95 8.15
N ARG A 108 1.10 -17.04 7.35
CA ARG A 108 -0.22 -17.19 6.72
C ARG A 108 -0.22 -18.31 5.66
N ASN A 109 0.86 -18.45 4.90
CA ASN A 109 1.02 -19.54 3.95
C ASN A 109 1.07 -20.91 4.64
N GLU A 110 1.78 -21.01 5.77
CA GLU A 110 1.89 -22.25 6.55
C GLU A 110 0.53 -22.67 7.08
N LYS A 111 -0.24 -21.74 7.64
CA LYS A 111 -1.60 -22.00 8.14
C LYS A 111 -2.56 -22.46 7.03
N LYS A 112 -2.48 -21.84 5.85
CA LYS A 112 -3.30 -22.22 4.69
C LYS A 112 -2.92 -23.59 4.13
N ALA A 113 -1.67 -24.00 4.23
CA ALA A 113 -1.22 -25.32 3.80
C ALA A 113 -1.82 -26.46 4.65
N LEU A 114 -2.28 -26.15 5.86
CA LEU A 114 -2.95 -27.08 6.76
C LEU A 114 -4.47 -27.16 6.53
N SER A 115 -5.06 -26.15 5.88
CA SER A 115 -6.45 -26.17 5.45
C SER A 115 -6.46 -26.36 3.94
N ASP A 116 -7.24 -27.29 3.40
CA ASP A 116 -7.37 -27.60 1.96
C ASP A 116 -7.77 -26.41 1.06
N SER A 117 -7.64 -25.20 1.54
CA SER A 117 -7.95 -23.96 0.86
C SER A 117 -6.80 -23.50 -0.04
N ILE A 118 -7.04 -23.48 -1.26
CA ILE A 118 -6.35 -23.61 -2.54
C ILE A 118 -5.34 -22.50 -2.90
N THR A 119 -5.21 -21.39 -2.19
CA THR A 119 -4.36 -20.30 -2.68
C THR A 119 -3.07 -20.17 -1.87
N LYS A 120 -2.03 -20.88 -2.29
CA LYS A 120 -0.67 -20.64 -1.80
C LYS A 120 -0.12 -19.39 -2.47
N PHE A 121 0.57 -18.57 -1.70
CA PHE A 121 1.32 -17.43 -2.23
C PHE A 121 2.79 -17.84 -2.42
N GLU A 122 3.35 -17.51 -3.55
CA GLU A 122 4.78 -17.66 -3.78
C GLU A 122 5.49 -16.38 -3.34
N ILE A 123 6.36 -16.48 -2.33
CA ILE A 123 7.15 -15.36 -1.84
C ILE A 123 8.56 -15.47 -2.38
N GLN A 124 9.01 -14.45 -3.11
CA GLN A 124 10.35 -14.33 -3.66
C GLN A 124 11.07 -13.15 -2.99
N ASP A 125 12.27 -13.37 -2.46
CA ASP A 125 13.09 -12.33 -1.83
C ASP A 125 14.30 -12.01 -2.70
N PHE A 126 14.40 -10.77 -3.13
CA PHE A 126 15.47 -10.24 -3.98
C PHE A 126 16.48 -9.39 -3.20
N GLY A 127 16.52 -9.50 -1.88
CA GLY A 127 17.41 -8.73 -1.00
C GLY A 127 16.87 -7.32 -0.71
N THR A 128 16.86 -6.42 -1.68
CA THR A 128 16.37 -5.05 -1.53
C THR A 128 14.84 -4.95 -1.46
N TYR A 129 14.14 -5.88 -2.05
CA TYR A 129 12.67 -5.99 -1.99
C TYR A 129 12.25 -7.46 -1.97
N ALA A 130 11.02 -7.71 -1.59
CA ALA A 130 10.38 -9.01 -1.71
C ALA A 130 9.08 -8.88 -2.50
N MET A 131 8.63 -9.98 -3.08
CA MET A 131 7.44 -10.03 -3.90
C MET A 131 6.62 -11.28 -3.56
N LEU A 132 5.32 -11.15 -3.64
CA LEU A 132 4.34 -12.22 -3.47
C LEU A 132 3.38 -12.18 -4.64
N ASN A 133 3.23 -13.30 -5.32
CA ASN A 133 2.24 -13.48 -6.37
C ASN A 133 1.12 -14.40 -5.89
N SER A 134 -0.12 -14.08 -6.24
CA SER A 134 -1.21 -15.04 -6.10
C SER A 134 -1.04 -16.18 -7.10
N SER A 135 -1.41 -17.40 -6.71
CA SER A 135 -1.28 -18.58 -7.58
C SER A 135 -2.12 -18.48 -8.87
N ASP A 136 -3.20 -17.71 -8.83
CA ASP A 136 -4.05 -17.40 -9.98
C ASP A 136 -3.62 -16.16 -10.77
N GLN A 137 -2.49 -15.55 -10.38
CA GLN A 137 -1.89 -14.35 -10.98
C GLN A 137 -2.81 -13.12 -11.05
N LYS A 138 -3.86 -13.06 -10.23
CA LYS A 138 -4.78 -11.92 -10.21
C LYS A 138 -4.18 -10.68 -9.57
N PHE A 139 -3.28 -10.87 -8.60
CA PHE A 139 -2.62 -9.74 -7.97
C PHE A 139 -1.17 -10.04 -7.63
N THR A 140 -0.40 -8.98 -7.53
CA THR A 140 1.00 -8.98 -7.07
C THR A 140 1.15 -8.02 -5.91
N ILE A 141 1.88 -8.43 -4.88
CA ILE A 141 2.33 -7.55 -3.80
C ILE A 141 3.85 -7.51 -3.83
N ALA A 142 4.43 -6.33 -3.91
CA ALA A 142 5.87 -6.12 -3.76
C ALA A 142 6.13 -5.18 -2.58
N TRP A 143 7.21 -5.39 -1.83
CA TRP A 143 7.55 -4.51 -0.72
C TRP A 143 9.06 -4.41 -0.49
N ASN A 144 9.49 -3.27 0.01
CA ASN A 144 10.83 -2.99 0.50
C ASN A 144 10.79 -2.56 1.98
N ASP A 145 11.82 -1.93 2.51
CA ASP A 145 11.85 -1.48 3.91
C ASP A 145 10.87 -0.33 4.23
N SER A 146 10.31 0.34 3.23
CA SER A 146 9.51 1.54 3.41
C SER A 146 8.07 1.43 2.93
N TYR A 147 7.85 0.69 1.86
CA TYR A 147 6.54 0.63 1.18
C TYR A 147 6.18 -0.78 0.73
N LEU A 148 4.89 -1.06 0.80
CA LEU A 148 4.23 -2.14 0.10
C LEU A 148 3.48 -1.55 -1.09
N VAL A 149 3.59 -2.18 -2.25
CA VAL A 149 2.80 -1.90 -3.44
C VAL A 149 1.95 -3.12 -3.74
N PHE A 150 0.65 -2.94 -3.77
CA PHE A 150 -0.32 -3.92 -4.26
C PHE A 150 -0.72 -3.53 -5.67
N PHE A 151 -0.76 -4.49 -6.56
CA PHE A 151 -1.14 -4.32 -7.96
C PHE A 151 -2.09 -5.43 -8.40
N GLU A 152 -3.20 -5.05 -9.04
CA GLU A 152 -4.23 -5.91 -9.63
C GLU A 152 -4.62 -5.41 -11.02
#